data_01c8956314daa6624bae9f72b50e4dee
#
_entry.id   01c8956314daa6624bae9f72b50e4dee
#
_cell.length_a   1.000
_cell.length_b   1.000
_cell.length_c   1.000
_cell.angle_alpha   90.00
_cell.angle_beta   90.00
_cell.angle_gamma   90.00
#
_symmetry.space_group_name_H-M   'P 1'
#
loop_
_entity.id
_entity.type
_entity.pdbx_description
1 polymer ?
#
loop_
_entity_poly.entity_id
_entity_poly.type
_entity_poly.pdbx_seq_one_letter_code
_entity_poly.pdbx_strand_id
1 'polypeptide(L)'
;KYRLVDIPISNCINSNLNRIFVLTQFNSASLNQHIKNTYHFSAFSSGFVDILAAEQTPDNPGWYQGTADAVRQSLRHLDKMDFDYVLILSGDQLYQMDFSKMIEAHKKSGAALSIATIPVGEREAPEFGILKSNDENVVTSFIEKPSKDVLSAWTSDTGEQMQSQGRNYLASMGIYVFNKDILYTLLNEVHAKATDFGKEIIPDSIA
;
A
#
# COMPACT_ATOMS: atom_id res chain seq x y z
N LYS A 1 -7.36 13.19 -20.68
CA LYS A 1 -6.83 11.82 -20.79
C LYS A 1 -6.59 11.29 -19.40
N TYR A 2 -7.04 10.08 -19.07
CA TYR A 2 -6.79 9.43 -17.79
C TYR A 2 -5.34 8.97 -17.68
N ARG A 3 -4.83 8.95 -16.45
CA ARG A 3 -3.51 8.41 -16.07
C ARG A 3 -3.67 7.27 -15.06
N LEU A 4 -2.67 6.42 -14.90
CA LEU A 4 -2.74 5.31 -13.94
C LEU A 4 -3.02 5.79 -12.51
N VAL A 5 -2.46 6.91 -12.10
CA VAL A 5 -2.71 7.50 -10.77
C VAL A 5 -4.18 7.86 -10.51
N ASP A 6 -4.97 8.07 -11.57
CA ASP A 6 -6.41 8.36 -11.43
C ASP A 6 -7.19 7.15 -10.89
N ILE A 7 -6.66 5.94 -11.07
CA ILE A 7 -7.30 4.71 -10.58
C ILE A 7 -7.34 4.67 -9.05
N PRO A 8 -6.20 4.71 -8.33
CA PRO A 8 -6.23 4.71 -6.86
C PRO A 8 -6.93 5.93 -6.30
N ILE A 9 -6.75 7.13 -6.88
CA ILE A 9 -7.42 8.34 -6.40
C ILE A 9 -8.94 8.20 -6.54
N SER A 10 -9.44 7.73 -7.69
CA SER A 10 -10.87 7.55 -7.91
C SER A 10 -11.46 6.46 -7.00
N ASN A 11 -10.74 5.36 -6.76
CA ASN A 11 -11.17 4.34 -5.81
C ASN A 11 -11.25 4.90 -4.37
N CYS A 12 -10.30 5.74 -3.96
CA CYS A 12 -10.37 6.42 -2.66
C CYS A 12 -11.60 7.32 -2.55
N ILE A 13 -11.81 8.21 -3.52
CA ILE A 13 -12.93 9.15 -3.52
C ILE A 13 -14.27 8.38 -3.52
N ASN A 14 -14.41 7.35 -4.33
CA ASN A 14 -15.60 6.49 -4.38
C ASN A 14 -15.82 5.70 -3.08
N SER A 15 -14.78 5.49 -2.29
CA SER A 15 -14.83 4.87 -0.96
C SER A 15 -14.97 5.90 0.18
N ASN A 16 -15.29 7.17 -0.13
CA ASN A 16 -15.36 8.28 0.83
C ASN A 16 -14.04 8.61 1.56
N LEU A 17 -12.90 8.19 1.00
CA LEU A 17 -11.58 8.53 1.49
C LEU A 17 -11.08 9.78 0.76
N ASN A 18 -11.37 10.94 1.33
CA ASN A 18 -11.20 12.23 0.66
C ASN A 18 -9.94 12.99 1.08
N ARG A 19 -9.13 12.47 1.99
CA ARG A 19 -7.86 13.08 2.40
C ARG A 19 -6.71 12.24 1.83
N ILE A 20 -6.18 12.69 0.69
CA ILE A 20 -5.27 11.91 -0.14
C ILE A 20 -3.96 12.66 -0.35
N PHE A 21 -2.85 12.03 -0.01
CA PHE A 21 -1.52 12.48 -0.38
C PHE A 21 -0.97 11.62 -1.51
N VAL A 22 -0.44 12.26 -2.54
CA VAL A 22 0.23 11.61 -3.65
C VAL A 22 1.72 11.88 -3.53
N LEU A 23 2.46 10.83 -3.18
CA LEU A 23 3.92 10.91 -3.05
C LEU A 23 4.57 10.83 -4.42
N THR A 24 5.34 11.85 -4.78
CA THR A 24 5.98 11.95 -6.09
C THR A 24 7.47 12.21 -5.94
N GLN A 25 8.27 11.74 -6.89
CA GLN A 25 9.72 11.91 -6.83
C GLN A 25 10.25 12.53 -8.12
N PHE A 26 10.52 11.72 -9.12
CA PHE A 26 11.20 12.15 -10.34
C PHE A 26 10.20 12.47 -11.46
N ASN A 27 10.53 13.49 -12.33
CA ASN A 27 9.72 13.88 -13.49
C ASN A 27 8.22 14.16 -13.18
N SER A 28 7.93 14.66 -12.00
CA SER A 28 6.57 14.79 -11.48
C SER A 28 5.80 16.00 -12.00
N ALA A 29 6.42 16.97 -12.69
CA ALA A 29 5.78 18.22 -13.07
C ALA A 29 4.46 18.04 -13.86
N SER A 30 4.47 17.16 -14.86
CA SER A 30 3.29 16.84 -15.66
C SER A 30 2.22 16.08 -14.85
N LEU A 31 2.62 15.22 -13.92
CA LEU A 31 1.73 14.51 -13.00
C LEU A 31 1.10 15.49 -12.01
N ASN A 32 1.90 16.35 -11.41
CA ASN A 32 1.47 17.38 -10.48
C ASN A 32 0.44 18.33 -11.11
N GLN A 33 0.70 18.76 -12.35
CA GLN A 33 -0.25 19.58 -13.10
C GLN A 33 -1.55 18.84 -13.39
N HIS A 34 -1.47 17.55 -13.75
CA HIS A 34 -2.65 16.73 -13.99
C HIS A 34 -3.52 16.61 -12.73
N ILE A 35 -2.93 16.25 -11.59
CA ILE A 35 -3.64 16.10 -10.32
C ILE A 35 -4.30 17.41 -9.91
N LYS A 36 -3.55 18.52 -9.94
CA LYS A 36 -4.08 19.86 -9.60
C LYS A 36 -5.22 20.29 -10.50
N ASN A 37 -5.21 19.91 -11.77
CA ASN A 37 -6.26 20.29 -12.72
C ASN A 37 -7.47 19.35 -12.71
N THR A 38 -7.34 18.15 -12.15
CA THR A 38 -8.37 17.12 -12.21
C THR A 38 -9.17 17.04 -10.91
N TYR A 39 -8.49 17.15 -9.76
CA TYR A 39 -9.11 16.91 -8.46
C TYR A 39 -9.28 18.20 -7.69
N HIS A 40 -10.53 18.69 -7.64
CA HIS A 40 -10.91 19.88 -6.91
C HIS A 40 -11.99 19.54 -5.89
N PHE A 41 -11.71 19.84 -4.64
CA PHE A 41 -12.70 19.77 -3.58
C PHE A 41 -13.30 21.17 -3.33
N SER A 42 -14.57 21.19 -2.95
CA SER A 42 -15.22 22.46 -2.55
C SER A 42 -14.52 23.05 -1.34
N ALA A 43 -14.47 24.38 -1.26
CA ALA A 43 -13.94 25.10 -0.09
C ALA A 43 -14.68 24.76 1.23
N PHE A 44 -15.88 24.19 1.14
CA PHE A 44 -16.69 23.74 2.28
C PHE A 44 -16.46 22.24 2.61
N SER A 45 -15.62 21.53 1.83
CA SER A 45 -15.24 20.14 2.07
C SER A 45 -13.94 20.10 2.86
N SER A 46 -13.81 19.13 3.75
CA SER A 46 -12.54 18.79 4.41
C SER A 46 -11.62 17.90 3.56
N GLY A 47 -12.06 17.53 2.34
CA GLY A 47 -11.30 16.68 1.42
C GLY A 47 -10.24 17.46 0.65
N PHE A 48 -9.18 16.75 0.27
CA PHE A 48 -8.10 17.26 -0.58
C PHE A 48 -7.38 16.10 -1.32
N VAL A 49 -6.71 16.45 -2.41
CA VAL A 49 -5.67 15.64 -3.03
C VAL A 49 -4.41 16.49 -3.10
N ASP A 50 -3.48 16.27 -2.20
CA ASP A 50 -2.24 17.02 -2.10
C ASP A 50 -1.06 16.21 -2.61
N ILE A 51 -0.09 16.90 -3.19
CA ILE A 51 1.11 16.30 -3.74
C ILE A 51 2.28 16.56 -2.77
N LEU A 52 2.89 15.49 -2.30
CA LEU A 52 4.12 15.53 -1.54
C LEU A 52 5.28 15.07 -2.44
N ALA A 53 6.06 16.02 -2.90
CA ALA A 53 7.28 15.73 -3.65
C ALA A 53 8.41 15.38 -2.67
N ALA A 54 9.32 14.50 -3.09
CA ALA A 54 10.55 14.28 -2.34
C ALA A 54 11.31 15.60 -2.18
N GLU A 55 11.62 15.96 -0.95
CA GLU A 55 12.33 17.19 -0.60
C GLU A 55 13.71 16.85 -0.06
N GLN A 56 14.72 17.55 -0.54
CA GLN A 56 16.03 17.51 0.08
C GLN A 56 16.05 18.49 1.26
N THR A 57 16.36 17.98 2.43
CA THR A 57 16.54 18.77 3.64
C THR A 57 17.97 18.63 4.13
N PRO A 58 18.46 19.53 5.02
CA PRO A 58 19.77 19.38 5.62
C PRO A 58 20.00 18.03 6.32
N ASP A 59 18.92 17.46 6.89
CA ASP A 59 18.96 16.19 7.61
C ASP A 59 18.77 14.98 6.67
N ASN A 60 18.21 15.21 5.48
CA ASN A 60 18.02 14.18 4.46
C ASN A 60 18.24 14.77 3.06
N PRO A 61 19.47 14.71 2.53
CA PRO A 61 19.82 15.26 1.21
C PRO A 61 19.42 14.32 0.05
N GLY A 62 18.86 13.14 0.35
CA GLY A 62 18.52 12.10 -0.62
C GLY A 62 17.08 12.17 -1.14
N TRP A 63 16.86 11.51 -2.27
CA TRP A 63 15.53 11.17 -2.75
C TRP A 63 14.95 10.02 -1.91
N TYR A 64 13.65 9.75 -2.03
CA TYR A 64 13.05 8.56 -1.42
C TYR A 64 13.82 7.29 -1.83
N GLN A 65 14.26 6.51 -0.85
CA GLN A 65 15.04 5.31 -1.07
C GLN A 65 14.18 4.06 -1.30
N GLY A 66 12.86 4.21 -1.20
CA GLY A 66 11.89 3.16 -1.40
C GLY A 66 10.53 3.56 -0.82
N THR A 67 9.60 2.60 -0.83
CA THR A 67 8.20 2.84 -0.47
C THR A 67 8.02 3.21 1.00
N ALA A 68 8.70 2.53 1.91
CA ALA A 68 8.64 2.81 3.34
C ALA A 68 9.32 4.14 3.69
N ASP A 69 10.44 4.45 3.05
CA ASP A 69 11.14 5.71 3.24
C ASP A 69 10.30 6.91 2.77
N ALA A 70 9.59 6.78 1.64
CA ALA A 70 8.68 7.80 1.14
C ALA A 70 7.57 8.11 2.16
N VAL A 71 6.96 7.08 2.74
CA VAL A 71 5.93 7.26 3.77
C VAL A 71 6.51 7.86 5.04
N ARG A 72 7.68 7.37 5.52
CA ARG A 72 8.38 7.91 6.71
C ARG A 72 8.62 9.41 6.59
N GLN A 73 9.20 9.86 5.50
CA GLN A 73 9.47 11.29 5.26
C GLN A 73 8.18 12.13 5.18
N SER A 74 7.06 11.49 4.84
CA SER A 74 5.76 12.15 4.70
C SER A 74 4.96 12.21 6.00
N LEU A 75 5.33 11.48 7.06
CA LEU A 75 4.59 11.43 8.33
C LEU A 75 4.37 12.81 8.95
N ARG A 76 5.35 13.71 8.86
CA ARG A 76 5.25 15.11 9.34
C ARG A 76 4.04 15.88 8.77
N HIS A 77 3.56 15.51 7.59
CA HIS A 77 2.38 16.13 6.99
C HIS A 77 1.09 15.56 7.58
N LEU A 78 1.12 14.31 8.03
CA LEU A 78 0.01 13.62 8.65
C LEU A 78 -0.16 14.06 10.11
N ASP A 79 0.91 14.47 10.82
CA ASP A 79 0.89 14.89 12.23
C ASP A 79 -0.08 16.03 12.52
N LYS A 80 -0.41 16.83 11.51
CA LYS A 80 -1.34 17.96 11.61
C LYS A 80 -2.81 17.56 11.52
N MET A 81 -3.09 16.26 11.34
CA MET A 81 -4.44 15.75 11.11
C MET A 81 -4.81 14.73 12.18
N ASP A 82 -6.10 14.64 12.43
CA ASP A 82 -6.69 13.60 13.27
C ASP A 82 -7.15 12.43 12.38
N PHE A 83 -6.64 11.22 12.66
CA PHE A 83 -6.97 9.98 11.96
C PHE A 83 -6.53 8.76 12.78
N ASP A 84 -7.19 7.63 12.57
CA ASP A 84 -6.89 6.35 13.23
C ASP A 84 -6.12 5.39 12.31
N TYR A 85 -6.37 5.48 11.01
CA TYR A 85 -5.86 4.53 10.01
C TYR A 85 -5.19 5.23 8.85
N VAL A 86 -4.16 4.59 8.30
CA VAL A 86 -3.48 5.02 7.07
C VAL A 86 -3.65 3.93 6.03
N LEU A 87 -4.24 4.29 4.88
CA LEU A 87 -4.29 3.44 3.70
C LEU A 87 -3.12 3.80 2.78
N ILE A 88 -2.25 2.85 2.50
CA ILE A 88 -1.10 3.00 1.60
C ILE A 88 -1.42 2.25 0.31
N LEU A 89 -1.23 2.91 -0.83
CA LEU A 89 -1.55 2.37 -2.15
C LEU A 89 -0.35 2.48 -3.08
N SER A 90 -0.16 1.45 -3.93
CA SER A 90 0.67 1.56 -5.12
C SER A 90 -0.05 2.40 -6.18
N GLY A 91 0.67 3.29 -6.85
CA GLY A 91 0.11 4.21 -7.85
C GLY A 91 0.19 3.73 -9.31
N ASP A 92 0.71 2.52 -9.55
CA ASP A 92 1.08 1.99 -10.86
C ASP A 92 0.26 0.77 -11.31
N GLN A 93 -0.82 0.45 -10.59
CA GLN A 93 -1.67 -0.71 -10.84
C GLN A 93 -3.05 -0.30 -11.38
N LEU A 94 -3.61 -1.17 -12.21
CA LEU A 94 -4.98 -1.06 -12.72
C LEU A 94 -5.89 -2.04 -11.96
N TYR A 95 -6.75 -1.49 -11.11
CA TYR A 95 -7.70 -2.28 -10.32
C TYR A 95 -8.94 -1.45 -9.97
N GLN A 96 -10.00 -2.13 -9.56
CA GLN A 96 -11.20 -1.51 -8.97
C GLN A 96 -11.40 -2.10 -7.58
N MET A 97 -11.45 -1.26 -6.56
CA MET A 97 -11.59 -1.69 -5.18
C MET A 97 -12.38 -0.68 -4.36
N ASP A 98 -13.29 -1.22 -3.53
CA ASP A 98 -13.99 -0.47 -2.51
C ASP A 98 -13.18 -0.55 -1.20
N PHE A 99 -12.44 0.50 -0.91
CA PHE A 99 -11.60 0.55 0.29
C PHE A 99 -12.38 0.68 1.59
N SER A 100 -13.65 1.10 1.54
CA SER A 100 -14.48 1.14 2.75
C SER A 100 -14.64 -0.26 3.35
N LYS A 101 -14.83 -1.28 2.50
CA LYS A 101 -14.92 -2.68 2.91
C LYS A 101 -13.61 -3.21 3.51
N MET A 102 -12.48 -2.82 2.93
CA MET A 102 -11.17 -3.20 3.48
C MET A 102 -10.94 -2.60 4.87
N ILE A 103 -11.28 -1.32 5.05
CA ILE A 103 -11.16 -0.63 6.34
C ILE A 103 -12.13 -1.21 7.38
N GLU A 104 -13.36 -1.54 6.98
CA GLU A 104 -14.31 -2.22 7.86
C GLU A 104 -13.80 -3.60 8.30
N ALA A 105 -13.25 -4.39 7.37
CA ALA A 105 -12.63 -5.68 7.69
C ALA A 105 -11.44 -5.52 8.63
N HIS A 106 -10.58 -4.54 8.39
CA HIS A 106 -9.46 -4.19 9.26
C HIS A 106 -9.92 -3.86 10.69
N LYS A 107 -10.92 -2.98 10.83
CA LYS A 107 -11.50 -2.62 12.13
C LYS A 107 -12.10 -3.85 12.85
N LYS A 108 -12.81 -4.67 12.12
CA LYS A 108 -13.47 -5.86 12.66
C LYS A 108 -12.49 -6.94 13.13
N SER A 109 -11.39 -7.11 12.43
CA SER A 109 -10.35 -8.09 12.78
C SER A 109 -9.53 -7.67 13.99
N GLY A 110 -9.45 -6.35 14.28
CA GLY A 110 -8.55 -5.81 15.29
C GLY A 110 -7.06 -5.92 14.90
N ALA A 111 -6.77 -6.19 13.63
CA ALA A 111 -5.40 -6.31 13.14
C ALA A 111 -4.64 -4.97 13.23
N ALA A 112 -3.34 -5.05 13.45
CA ALA A 112 -2.46 -3.88 13.41
C ALA A 112 -2.17 -3.42 11.97
N LEU A 113 -2.14 -4.39 11.05
CA LEU A 113 -1.89 -4.23 9.62
C LEU A 113 -2.80 -5.19 8.84
N SER A 114 -3.42 -4.70 7.78
CA SER A 114 -4.12 -5.52 6.78
C SER A 114 -3.51 -5.34 5.40
N ILE A 115 -3.40 -6.43 4.66
CA ILE A 115 -2.79 -6.50 3.33
C ILE A 115 -3.85 -6.95 2.32
N ALA A 116 -4.05 -6.18 1.25
CA ALA A 116 -4.88 -6.65 0.14
C ALA A 116 -4.11 -7.66 -0.70
N THR A 117 -4.78 -8.75 -1.06
CA THR A 117 -4.19 -9.84 -1.84
C THR A 117 -5.00 -10.17 -3.08
N ILE A 118 -4.33 -10.74 -4.07
CA ILE A 118 -4.95 -11.26 -5.28
C ILE A 118 -4.40 -12.67 -5.59
N PRO A 119 -5.25 -13.63 -5.95
CA PRO A 119 -4.79 -14.92 -6.43
C PRO A 119 -4.09 -14.81 -7.78
N VAL A 120 -2.86 -15.36 -7.88
CA VAL A 120 -2.04 -15.36 -9.11
C VAL A 120 -1.57 -16.76 -9.44
N GLY A 121 -1.17 -16.96 -10.70
CA GLY A 121 -0.58 -18.19 -11.18
C GLY A 121 0.93 -18.28 -10.93
N GLU A 122 1.50 -19.47 -11.15
CA GLU A 122 2.93 -19.75 -10.97
C GLU A 122 3.84 -18.84 -11.83
N ARG A 123 3.37 -18.47 -13.02
CA ARG A 123 4.13 -17.62 -13.94
C ARG A 123 4.28 -16.19 -13.42
N GLU A 124 3.28 -15.69 -12.72
CA GLU A 124 3.17 -14.31 -12.25
C GLU A 124 3.77 -14.15 -10.84
N ALA A 125 3.66 -15.21 -10.02
CA ALA A 125 4.07 -15.17 -8.60
C ALA A 125 5.48 -14.61 -8.33
N PRO A 126 6.52 -14.86 -9.15
CA PRO A 126 7.86 -14.29 -8.95
C PRO A 126 7.96 -12.77 -9.03
N GLU A 127 6.93 -12.10 -9.55
CA GLU A 127 6.91 -10.62 -9.68
C GLU A 127 6.37 -9.93 -8.43
N PHE A 128 5.79 -10.68 -7.49
CA PHE A 128 5.06 -10.17 -6.33
C PHE A 128 5.64 -10.67 -5.00
N GLY A 129 5.29 -9.99 -3.93
CA GLY A 129 5.35 -10.57 -2.59
C GLY A 129 4.26 -11.63 -2.45
N ILE A 130 4.65 -12.85 -2.09
CA ILE A 130 3.73 -13.97 -1.90
C ILE A 130 3.57 -14.24 -0.41
N LEU A 131 2.34 -14.47 0.01
CA LEU A 131 2.01 -14.69 1.41
C LEU A 131 1.22 -15.98 1.63
N LYS A 132 1.28 -16.47 2.87
CA LYS A 132 0.40 -17.51 3.40
C LYS A 132 -0.41 -16.95 4.53
N SER A 133 -1.63 -17.44 4.68
CA SER A 133 -2.49 -17.14 5.81
C SER A 133 -3.03 -18.43 6.42
N ASN A 134 -3.45 -18.36 7.67
CA ASN A 134 -4.23 -19.41 8.32
C ASN A 134 -5.73 -19.28 7.97
N ASP A 135 -6.54 -20.16 8.52
CA ASP A 135 -8.00 -20.21 8.31
C ASP A 135 -8.72 -18.94 8.82
N GLU A 136 -8.10 -18.18 9.70
CA GLU A 136 -8.61 -16.91 10.21
C GLU A 136 -8.17 -15.71 9.35
N ASN A 137 -7.51 -15.95 8.20
CA ASN A 137 -6.89 -14.95 7.32
C ASN A 137 -5.77 -14.13 7.99
N VAL A 138 -5.15 -14.65 9.05
CA VAL A 138 -3.95 -14.06 9.61
C VAL A 138 -2.73 -14.48 8.79
N VAL A 139 -1.94 -13.52 8.34
CA VAL A 139 -0.72 -13.79 7.57
C VAL A 139 0.29 -14.51 8.46
N THR A 140 0.76 -15.66 8.02
CA THR A 140 1.71 -16.50 8.76
C THR A 140 3.10 -16.52 8.15
N SER A 141 3.21 -16.15 6.88
CA SER A 141 4.49 -16.11 6.17
C SER A 141 4.41 -15.16 4.98
N PHE A 142 5.53 -14.54 4.65
CA PHE A 142 5.66 -13.64 3.51
C PHE A 142 7.04 -13.81 2.86
N ILE A 143 7.10 -13.80 1.54
CA ILE A 143 8.35 -13.81 0.76
C ILE A 143 8.24 -12.84 -0.40
N GLU A 144 9.19 -11.91 -0.51
CA GLU A 144 9.23 -10.95 -1.60
C GLU A 144 9.90 -11.55 -2.83
N LYS A 145 9.19 -11.57 -3.95
CA LYS A 145 9.67 -12.00 -5.28
C LYS A 145 10.41 -13.34 -5.24
N PRO A 146 9.75 -14.42 -4.83
CA PRO A 146 10.37 -15.72 -4.67
C PRO A 146 10.90 -16.27 -5.99
N SER A 147 12.02 -16.98 -5.96
CA SER A 147 12.48 -17.74 -7.10
C SER A 147 11.54 -18.93 -7.39
N LYS A 148 11.55 -19.42 -8.62
CA LYS A 148 10.65 -20.51 -9.04
C LYS A 148 10.86 -21.80 -8.25
N ASP A 149 12.07 -22.03 -7.79
CA ASP A 149 12.45 -23.27 -7.08
C ASP A 149 11.76 -23.40 -5.72
N VAL A 150 11.40 -22.28 -5.08
CA VAL A 150 10.74 -22.27 -3.77
C VAL A 150 9.21 -22.14 -3.86
N LEU A 151 8.68 -21.80 -5.04
CA LEU A 151 7.26 -21.50 -5.21
C LEU A 151 6.34 -22.66 -4.81
N SER A 152 6.74 -23.92 -5.05
CA SER A 152 5.91 -25.07 -4.69
C SER A 152 5.56 -25.15 -3.21
N ALA A 153 6.40 -24.58 -2.35
CA ALA A 153 6.16 -24.48 -0.91
C ALA A 153 5.24 -23.30 -0.52
N TRP A 154 4.90 -22.41 -1.47
CA TRP A 154 4.17 -21.16 -1.22
C TRP A 154 2.75 -21.15 -1.77
N THR A 155 2.20 -22.29 -2.14
CA THR A 155 0.80 -22.42 -2.51
C THR A 155 -0.11 -22.14 -1.32
N SER A 156 -1.28 -21.56 -1.59
CA SER A 156 -2.34 -21.25 -0.62
C SER A 156 -3.68 -21.76 -1.11
N ASP A 157 -4.64 -21.93 -0.22
CA ASP A 157 -6.02 -22.12 -0.63
C ASP A 157 -6.58 -20.77 -1.12
N THR A 158 -6.81 -20.68 -2.42
CA THR A 158 -7.36 -19.50 -3.10
C THR A 158 -8.83 -19.70 -3.50
N GLY A 159 -9.43 -20.80 -3.08
CA GLY A 159 -10.79 -21.23 -3.42
C GLY A 159 -10.85 -21.99 -4.76
N GLU A 160 -11.84 -22.88 -4.87
CA GLU A 160 -11.99 -23.82 -6.01
C GLU A 160 -11.94 -23.12 -7.38
N GLN A 161 -12.61 -21.97 -7.51
CA GLN A 161 -12.66 -21.23 -8.77
C GLN A 161 -11.29 -20.73 -9.21
N MET A 162 -10.49 -20.20 -8.30
CA MET A 162 -9.16 -19.66 -8.62
C MET A 162 -8.15 -20.80 -8.83
N GLN A 163 -8.24 -21.84 -8.03
CA GLN A 163 -7.41 -23.04 -8.18
C GLN A 163 -7.65 -23.73 -9.52
N SER A 164 -8.90 -23.84 -9.98
CA SER A 164 -9.21 -24.41 -11.31
C SER A 164 -8.62 -23.62 -12.46
N GLN A 165 -8.28 -22.34 -12.24
CA GLN A 165 -7.57 -21.47 -13.19
C GLN A 165 -6.04 -21.51 -13.01
N GLY A 166 -5.51 -22.35 -12.12
CA GLY A 166 -4.09 -22.44 -11.80
C GLY A 166 -3.55 -21.26 -10.95
N ARG A 167 -4.45 -20.50 -10.30
CA ARG A 167 -4.10 -19.36 -9.44
C ARG A 167 -3.99 -19.81 -7.98
N ASN A 168 -2.86 -20.40 -7.63
CA ASN A 168 -2.64 -21.07 -6.35
C ASN A 168 -1.80 -20.24 -5.35
N TYR A 169 -1.48 -19.00 -5.67
CA TYR A 169 -0.62 -18.14 -4.83
C TYR A 169 -1.36 -16.87 -4.44
N LEU A 170 -1.24 -16.45 -3.18
CA LEU A 170 -1.74 -15.16 -2.73
C LEU A 170 -0.66 -14.11 -2.88
N ALA A 171 -0.83 -13.22 -3.84
CA ALA A 171 0.08 -12.11 -4.10
C ALA A 171 -0.35 -10.85 -3.35
N SER A 172 0.59 -10.15 -2.72
CA SER A 172 0.39 -8.82 -2.17
C SER A 172 0.14 -7.82 -3.30
N MET A 173 -0.89 -7.01 -3.16
CA MET A 173 -1.18 -5.93 -4.09
C MET A 173 -0.39 -4.63 -3.77
N GLY A 174 0.46 -4.62 -2.73
CA GLY A 174 1.08 -3.37 -2.28
C GLY A 174 0.06 -2.37 -1.72
N ILE A 175 -1.05 -2.87 -1.23
CA ILE A 175 -2.14 -2.10 -0.64
C ILE A 175 -2.25 -2.49 0.82
N TYR A 176 -2.06 -1.54 1.73
CA TYR A 176 -1.97 -1.77 3.17
C TYR A 176 -2.89 -0.83 3.94
N VAL A 177 -3.53 -1.34 4.99
CA VAL A 177 -4.17 -0.52 6.02
C VAL A 177 -3.43 -0.72 7.33
N PHE A 178 -2.91 0.35 7.88
CA PHE A 178 -2.22 0.37 9.18
C PHE A 178 -3.02 1.13 10.22
N ASN A 179 -2.99 0.68 11.45
CA ASN A 179 -3.27 1.54 12.59
C ASN A 179 -2.20 2.64 12.65
N LYS A 180 -2.60 3.88 12.94
CA LYS A 180 -1.69 5.03 13.02
C LYS A 180 -0.47 4.74 13.88
N ASP A 181 -0.70 4.39 15.15
CA ASP A 181 0.39 4.22 16.12
C ASP A 181 1.36 3.11 15.71
N ILE A 182 0.85 2.04 15.11
CA ILE A 182 1.66 0.93 14.61
C ILE A 182 2.54 1.40 13.45
N LEU A 183 1.98 2.13 12.48
CA LEU A 183 2.77 2.67 11.37
C LEU A 183 3.90 3.58 11.86
N TYR A 184 3.60 4.46 12.81
CA TYR A 184 4.60 5.38 13.39
C TYR A 184 5.69 4.64 14.13
N THR A 185 5.33 3.67 14.96
CA THR A 185 6.30 2.83 15.68
C THR A 185 7.19 2.04 14.73
N LEU A 186 6.59 1.39 13.70
CA LEU A 186 7.35 0.62 12.72
C LEU A 186 8.34 1.52 11.96
N LEU A 187 7.90 2.68 11.48
CA LEU A 187 8.74 3.53 10.63
C LEU A 187 9.77 4.36 11.39
N ASN A 188 9.53 4.74 12.64
CA ASN A 188 10.42 5.64 13.38
C ASN A 188 11.29 4.92 14.42
N GLU A 189 10.84 3.75 14.93
CA GLU A 189 11.50 3.06 16.02
C GLU A 189 12.05 1.70 15.59
N VAL A 190 11.17 0.77 15.18
CA VAL A 190 11.53 -0.62 14.92
C VAL A 190 12.34 -0.75 13.62
N HIS A 191 11.84 -0.13 12.55
CA HIS A 191 12.44 -0.17 11.21
C HIS A 191 12.83 1.22 10.71
N ALA A 192 13.44 2.04 11.58
CA ALA A 192 13.78 3.43 11.28
C ALA A 192 14.69 3.64 10.04
N LYS A 193 15.38 2.59 9.61
CA LYS A 193 16.27 2.60 8.43
C LYS A 193 15.73 1.80 7.25
N ALA A 194 14.63 1.07 7.41
CA ALA A 194 14.04 0.30 6.34
C ALA A 194 13.55 1.22 5.22
N THR A 195 13.73 0.79 3.99
CA THR A 195 13.39 1.55 2.80
C THR A 195 12.15 1.02 2.10
N ASP A 196 11.85 -0.28 2.26
CA ASP A 196 10.79 -0.96 1.52
C ASP A 196 9.85 -1.74 2.43
N PHE A 197 8.53 -1.62 2.21
CA PHE A 197 7.54 -2.35 2.99
C PHE A 197 7.60 -3.86 2.74
N GLY A 198 7.65 -4.28 1.49
CA GLY A 198 7.59 -5.70 1.12
C GLY A 198 8.85 -6.47 1.46
N LYS A 199 10.02 -5.83 1.38
CA LYS A 199 11.31 -6.50 1.61
C LYS A 199 11.71 -6.54 3.08
N GLU A 200 11.36 -5.50 3.83
CA GLU A 200 11.93 -5.28 5.15
C GLU A 200 10.86 -5.26 6.24
N ILE A 201 9.79 -4.46 6.09
CA ILE A 201 8.83 -4.24 7.17
C ILE A 201 7.82 -5.38 7.29
N ILE A 202 7.19 -5.79 6.17
CA ILE A 202 6.14 -6.82 6.21
C ILE A 202 6.67 -8.17 6.70
N PRO A 203 7.80 -8.71 6.18
CA PRO A 203 8.33 -9.99 6.64
C PRO A 203 8.63 -9.99 8.14
N ASP A 204 9.26 -8.94 8.64
CA ASP A 204 9.65 -8.83 10.05
C ASP A 204 8.44 -8.58 10.99
N SER A 205 7.32 -8.08 10.45
CA SER A 205 6.09 -7.81 11.23
C SER A 205 5.22 -9.06 11.42
N ILE A 206 5.54 -10.18 10.75
CA ILE A 206 4.79 -11.45 10.83
C ILE A 206 5.35 -12.37 11.94
N ALA A 207 6.51 -12.08 12.46
CA ALA A 207 7.23 -12.88 13.44
C ALA A 207 6.60 -12.83 14.86
#